data_f9a2ec2dde3f76365e66b938d7217906
#
_entry.id   f9a2ec2dde3f76365e66b938d7217906
#
_cell.length_a   1.000
_cell.length_b   1.000
_cell.length_c   1.000
_cell.angle_alpha   90.00
_cell.angle_beta   90.00
_cell.angle_gamma   90.00
#
_symmetry.space_group_name_H-M   'P 1'
#
loop_
_entity.id
_entity.type
_entity.pdbx_description
1 polymer ?
#
loop_
_entity_poly.entity_id
_entity_poly.type
_entity_poly.pdbx_seq_one_letter_code
_entity_poly.pdbx_strand_id
1 'polypeptide(L)'
;MSDAIRAFDLVAGTYDDWYNHPQGRQVFDAELNALDLHIPKEGIGLELGAGTGIFAEHLTGAGRTIVCLDPSREMLKKAVERGMASVLGVGDALPLRVGVLDFIYMVTVLEFLDEPVAVLEELRETAKGDAGLTVLFINSESSWGDLYRDIGSKGDPVFKHARLYTMAEVEALITVSGYSVTERVGTLTTKPMETEVGGAITELSSENGVIVLRVHAS
;
A
#
# COMPACT_ATOMS: atom_id res chain seq x y z
N MET A 1 10.26 8.58 -16.13
CA MET A 1 10.47 7.94 -14.80
C MET A 1 10.39 9.06 -13.78
N SER A 2 9.42 8.99 -12.88
CA SER A 2 9.25 10.03 -11.85
C SER A 2 10.43 10.06 -10.87
N ASP A 3 10.59 11.17 -10.14
CA ASP A 3 11.67 11.29 -9.15
C ASP A 3 11.42 10.35 -7.96
N ALA A 4 10.15 10.03 -7.64
CA ALA A 4 9.80 9.03 -6.64
C ALA A 4 10.30 7.63 -7.03
N ILE A 5 10.07 7.18 -8.27
CA ILE A 5 10.55 5.87 -8.75
C ILE A 5 12.07 5.77 -8.64
N ARG A 6 12.81 6.83 -9.00
CA ARG A 6 14.28 6.87 -8.85
C ARG A 6 14.72 6.80 -7.38
N ALA A 7 13.97 7.43 -6.49
CA ALA A 7 14.24 7.37 -5.06
C ALA A 7 14.11 5.93 -4.53
N PHE A 8 13.04 5.21 -4.92
CA PHE A 8 12.87 3.80 -4.58
C PHE A 8 13.97 2.91 -5.17
N ASP A 9 14.38 3.11 -6.43
CA ASP A 9 15.53 2.38 -7.01
C ASP A 9 16.80 2.55 -6.18
N LEU A 10 17.06 3.76 -5.67
CA LEU A 10 18.26 4.06 -4.87
C LEU A 10 18.27 3.39 -3.50
N VAL A 11 17.11 3.26 -2.86
CA VAL A 11 17.01 2.71 -1.50
C VAL A 11 16.68 1.21 -1.46
N ALA A 12 16.43 0.57 -2.61
CA ALA A 12 15.99 -0.83 -2.68
C ALA A 12 16.89 -1.82 -1.92
N GLY A 13 18.20 -1.53 -1.83
CA GLY A 13 19.16 -2.37 -1.12
C GLY A 13 19.02 -2.35 0.40
N THR A 14 18.44 -1.29 0.97
CA THR A 14 18.32 -1.06 2.41
C THR A 14 16.87 -0.84 2.86
N TYR A 15 15.92 -0.92 1.93
CA TYR A 15 14.50 -0.61 2.21
C TYR A 15 13.94 -1.48 3.33
N ASP A 16 14.24 -2.78 3.32
CA ASP A 16 13.74 -3.73 4.30
C ASP A 16 14.42 -3.61 5.67
N ASP A 17 15.53 -2.87 5.78
CA ASP A 17 16.23 -2.66 7.06
C ASP A 17 15.32 -1.98 8.09
N TRP A 18 14.38 -1.14 7.63
CA TRP A 18 13.35 -0.57 8.49
C TRP A 18 12.53 -1.65 9.20
N TYR A 19 12.08 -2.67 8.49
CA TYR A 19 11.27 -3.76 9.03
C TYR A 19 12.08 -4.72 9.94
N ASN A 20 13.42 -4.66 9.89
CA ASN A 20 14.30 -5.38 10.80
C ASN A 20 14.51 -4.62 12.13
N HIS A 21 14.18 -3.32 12.17
CA HIS A 21 14.20 -2.54 13.39
C HIS A 21 12.99 -2.88 14.29
N PRO A 22 13.10 -2.91 15.63
CA PRO A 22 12.02 -3.32 16.52
C PRO A 22 10.69 -2.60 16.28
N GLN A 23 10.71 -1.28 16.11
CA GLN A 23 9.50 -0.50 15.82
C GLN A 23 8.96 -0.79 14.42
N GLY A 24 9.84 -0.83 13.42
CA GLY A 24 9.44 -1.15 12.04
C GLY A 24 8.80 -2.53 11.93
N ARG A 25 9.30 -3.51 12.72
CA ARG A 25 8.68 -4.83 12.78
C ARG A 25 7.27 -4.79 13.34
N GLN A 26 7.04 -4.03 14.41
CA GLN A 26 5.70 -3.88 14.99
C GLN A 26 4.73 -3.16 14.02
N VAL A 27 5.22 -2.14 13.30
CA VAL A 27 4.45 -1.46 12.24
C VAL A 27 4.07 -2.45 11.15
N PHE A 28 5.05 -3.20 10.63
CA PHE A 28 4.82 -4.23 9.62
C PHE A 28 3.78 -5.26 10.05
N ASP A 29 3.92 -5.80 11.27
CA ASP A 29 3.00 -6.82 11.80
C ASP A 29 1.57 -6.25 11.95
N ALA A 30 1.41 -4.98 12.34
CA ALA A 30 0.13 -4.30 12.44
C ALA A 30 -0.53 -4.09 11.06
N GLU A 31 0.23 -3.62 10.08
CA GLU A 31 -0.22 -3.40 8.70
C GLU A 31 -0.56 -4.73 8.01
N LEU A 32 0.29 -5.74 8.17
CA LEU A 32 0.07 -7.08 7.62
C LEU A 32 -1.21 -7.70 8.17
N ASN A 33 -1.44 -7.60 9.48
CA ASN A 33 -2.68 -8.10 10.10
C ASN A 33 -3.92 -7.38 9.57
N ALA A 34 -3.85 -6.06 9.42
CA ALA A 34 -4.94 -5.28 8.87
C ALA A 34 -5.27 -5.67 7.42
N LEU A 35 -4.24 -5.86 6.59
CA LEU A 35 -4.42 -6.34 5.21
C LEU A 35 -4.97 -7.76 5.17
N ASP A 36 -4.39 -8.70 5.95
CA ASP A 36 -4.81 -10.11 5.93
C ASP A 36 -6.28 -10.29 6.29
N LEU A 37 -6.84 -9.42 7.11
CA LEU A 37 -8.27 -9.44 7.46
C LEU A 37 -9.17 -8.85 6.36
N HIS A 38 -8.64 -7.97 5.51
CA HIS A 38 -9.44 -7.18 4.56
C HIS A 38 -9.22 -7.55 3.09
N ILE A 39 -8.38 -8.55 2.81
CA ILE A 39 -8.24 -9.13 1.47
C ILE A 39 -8.80 -10.57 1.44
N PRO A 40 -9.29 -11.07 0.28
CA PRO A 40 -9.78 -12.43 0.14
C PRO A 40 -8.72 -13.47 0.55
N LYS A 41 -9.16 -14.62 1.07
CA LYS A 41 -8.26 -15.71 1.52
C LYS A 41 -7.78 -16.61 0.38
N GLU A 42 -8.36 -16.47 -0.81
CA GLU A 42 -8.01 -17.24 -2.00
C GLU A 42 -8.15 -16.40 -3.27
N GLY A 43 -7.60 -16.87 -4.37
CA GLY A 43 -7.66 -16.23 -5.68
C GLY A 43 -6.34 -15.62 -6.14
N ILE A 44 -6.38 -14.97 -7.29
CA ILE A 44 -5.26 -14.24 -7.88
C ILE A 44 -5.36 -12.77 -7.52
N GLY A 45 -4.41 -12.29 -6.73
CA GLY A 45 -4.32 -10.89 -6.29
C GLY A 45 -3.20 -10.13 -6.97
N LEU A 46 -3.34 -8.81 -7.00
CA LEU A 46 -2.32 -7.86 -7.39
C LEU A 46 -1.91 -7.03 -6.18
N GLU A 47 -0.62 -6.98 -5.87
CA GLU A 47 -0.04 -5.92 -5.07
C GLU A 47 0.48 -4.84 -6.00
N LEU A 48 -0.21 -3.69 -6.01
CA LEU A 48 0.24 -2.50 -6.73
C LEU A 48 1.29 -1.76 -5.91
N GLY A 49 2.42 -1.39 -6.53
CA GLY A 49 3.53 -0.75 -5.82
C GLY A 49 4.18 -1.70 -4.81
N ALA A 50 4.36 -2.95 -5.20
CA ALA A 50 4.78 -4.03 -4.29
C ALA A 50 6.19 -3.85 -3.70
N GLY A 51 6.98 -2.93 -4.22
CA GLY A 51 8.34 -2.69 -3.76
C GLY A 51 9.17 -3.96 -3.73
N THR A 52 9.71 -4.29 -2.56
CA THR A 52 10.51 -5.51 -2.35
C THR A 52 9.69 -6.79 -2.25
N GLY A 53 8.35 -6.71 -2.31
CA GLY A 53 7.44 -7.85 -2.19
C GLY A 53 7.31 -8.43 -0.78
N ILE A 54 7.69 -7.69 0.24
CA ILE A 54 7.69 -8.19 1.62
C ILE A 54 6.28 -8.51 2.12
N PHE A 55 5.27 -7.72 1.77
CA PHE A 55 3.87 -8.00 2.11
C PHE A 55 3.33 -9.20 1.30
N ALA A 56 3.58 -9.21 -0.02
CA ALA A 56 3.18 -10.32 -0.87
C ALA A 56 3.74 -11.67 -0.39
N GLU A 57 5.01 -11.72 0.03
CA GLU A 57 5.65 -12.92 0.56
C GLU A 57 4.86 -13.50 1.75
N HIS A 58 4.43 -12.66 2.69
CA HIS A 58 3.69 -13.08 3.88
C HIS A 58 2.21 -13.38 3.61
N LEU A 59 1.63 -12.72 2.59
CA LEU A 59 0.22 -12.88 2.24
C LEU A 59 -0.02 -13.99 1.22
N THR A 60 1.00 -14.42 0.49
CA THR A 60 0.91 -15.54 -0.48
C THR A 60 0.81 -16.88 0.23
N GLY A 61 0.09 -17.82 -0.34
CA GLY A 61 -0.14 -19.17 0.17
C GLY A 61 -1.58 -19.39 0.61
N ALA A 62 -1.89 -20.61 1.05
CA ALA A 62 -3.23 -21.01 1.53
C ALA A 62 -4.39 -20.69 0.56
N GLY A 63 -4.14 -20.69 -0.76
CA GLY A 63 -5.14 -20.38 -1.79
C GLY A 63 -4.93 -19.04 -2.51
N ARG A 64 -4.08 -18.15 -2.00
CA ARG A 64 -3.72 -16.90 -2.66
C ARG A 64 -2.50 -17.04 -3.54
N THR A 65 -2.57 -16.47 -4.73
CA THR A 65 -1.42 -16.20 -5.61
C THR A 65 -1.34 -14.68 -5.79
N ILE A 66 -0.25 -14.05 -5.37
CA ILE A 66 -0.08 -12.61 -5.47
C ILE A 66 0.96 -12.29 -6.55
N VAL A 67 0.60 -11.38 -7.44
CA VAL A 67 1.49 -10.79 -8.43
C VAL A 67 1.94 -9.44 -7.91
N CYS A 68 3.25 -9.25 -7.82
CA CYS A 68 3.86 -7.97 -7.46
C CYS A 68 4.01 -7.09 -8.72
N LEU A 69 3.45 -5.90 -8.71
CA LEU A 69 3.67 -4.91 -9.76
C LEU A 69 4.29 -3.66 -9.16
N ASP A 70 5.42 -3.23 -9.73
CA ASP A 70 6.12 -2.02 -9.30
C ASP A 70 6.84 -1.37 -10.47
N PRO A 71 6.93 -0.03 -10.55
CA PRO A 71 7.72 0.66 -11.56
C PRO A 71 9.24 0.67 -11.28
N SER A 72 9.67 0.39 -10.04
CA SER A 72 11.08 0.30 -9.66
C SER A 72 11.65 -1.08 -9.99
N ARG A 73 12.61 -1.10 -10.89
CA ARG A 73 13.31 -2.35 -11.26
C ARG A 73 14.12 -2.92 -10.11
N GLU A 74 14.75 -2.06 -9.33
CA GLU A 74 15.63 -2.50 -8.23
C GLU A 74 14.80 -3.07 -7.07
N MET A 75 13.62 -2.52 -6.80
CA MET A 75 12.67 -3.08 -5.86
C MET A 75 12.19 -4.46 -6.30
N LEU A 76 11.75 -4.60 -7.55
CA LEU A 76 11.27 -5.89 -8.08
C LEU A 76 12.33 -6.99 -8.10
N LYS A 77 13.62 -6.66 -8.21
CA LYS A 77 14.69 -7.66 -8.05
C LYS A 77 14.60 -8.33 -6.68
N LYS A 78 14.30 -7.56 -5.62
CA LYS A 78 14.11 -8.11 -4.27
C LYS A 78 12.87 -9.00 -4.18
N ALA A 79 11.76 -8.58 -4.81
CA ALA A 79 10.56 -9.40 -4.88
C ALA A 79 10.82 -10.75 -5.61
N VAL A 80 11.58 -10.72 -6.71
CA VAL A 80 12.01 -11.96 -7.42
C VAL A 80 12.92 -12.81 -6.55
N GLU A 81 13.86 -12.24 -5.80
CA GLU A 81 14.72 -12.95 -4.84
C GLU A 81 13.90 -13.66 -3.75
N ARG A 82 12.72 -13.11 -3.38
CA ARG A 82 11.72 -13.75 -2.49
C ARG A 82 10.86 -14.82 -3.16
N GLY A 83 11.04 -15.04 -4.45
CA GLY A 83 10.24 -16.02 -5.22
C GLY A 83 8.88 -15.50 -5.66
N MET A 84 8.63 -14.18 -5.58
CA MET A 84 7.36 -13.60 -5.97
C MET A 84 7.22 -13.46 -7.49
N ALA A 85 6.02 -13.74 -8.01
CA ALA A 85 5.67 -13.40 -9.39
C ALA A 85 5.68 -11.87 -9.54
N SER A 86 6.53 -11.34 -10.41
CA SER A 86 6.79 -9.90 -10.48
C SER A 86 6.66 -9.35 -11.90
N VAL A 87 6.03 -8.19 -12.02
CA VAL A 87 5.77 -7.49 -13.29
C VAL A 87 6.26 -6.05 -13.16
N LEU A 88 7.15 -5.63 -14.05
CA LEU A 88 7.57 -4.24 -14.15
C LEU A 88 6.51 -3.44 -14.89
N GLY A 89 5.91 -2.45 -14.24
CA GLY A 89 4.85 -1.65 -14.83
C GLY A 89 4.46 -0.45 -13.96
N VAL A 90 3.64 0.43 -14.53
CA VAL A 90 3.05 1.59 -13.86
C VAL A 90 1.56 1.35 -13.63
N GLY A 91 0.99 2.00 -12.61
CA GLY A 91 -0.39 1.75 -12.20
C GLY A 91 -1.46 2.33 -13.13
N ASP A 92 -1.11 3.33 -13.93
CA ASP A 92 -1.99 3.99 -14.90
C ASP A 92 -2.01 3.33 -16.31
N ALA A 93 -1.23 2.25 -16.48
CA ALA A 93 -1.20 1.44 -17.70
C ALA A 93 -0.74 0.00 -17.35
N LEU A 94 -1.65 -0.80 -16.82
CA LEU A 94 -1.33 -2.13 -16.33
C LEU A 94 -1.01 -3.11 -17.47
N PRO A 95 0.17 -3.77 -17.47
CA PRO A 95 0.51 -4.77 -18.48
C PRO A 95 -0.13 -6.12 -18.17
N LEU A 96 -1.39 -6.13 -17.77
CA LEU A 96 -2.12 -7.32 -17.32
C LEU A 96 -3.36 -7.54 -18.19
N ARG A 97 -3.84 -8.78 -18.20
CA ARG A 97 -5.11 -9.09 -18.86
C ARG A 97 -6.29 -8.63 -18.01
N VAL A 98 -7.27 -8.03 -18.65
CA VAL A 98 -8.54 -7.67 -18.01
C VAL A 98 -9.27 -8.92 -17.50
N GLY A 99 -9.88 -8.82 -16.32
CA GLY A 99 -10.76 -9.84 -15.77
C GLY A 99 -10.05 -11.07 -15.21
N VAL A 100 -8.76 -10.97 -14.85
CA VAL A 100 -8.02 -12.10 -14.23
C VAL A 100 -7.81 -11.92 -12.74
N LEU A 101 -7.88 -10.71 -12.21
CA LEU A 101 -7.62 -10.41 -10.81
C LEU A 101 -8.88 -10.59 -9.97
N ASP A 102 -8.79 -11.39 -8.91
CA ASP A 102 -9.86 -11.60 -7.94
C ASP A 102 -9.88 -10.51 -6.85
N PHE A 103 -8.72 -9.90 -6.58
CA PHE A 103 -8.58 -8.77 -5.66
C PHE A 103 -7.33 -7.96 -5.97
N ILE A 104 -7.29 -6.74 -5.48
CA ILE A 104 -6.15 -5.84 -5.57
C ILE A 104 -5.91 -5.23 -4.21
N TYR A 105 -4.66 -4.97 -3.86
CA TYR A 105 -4.33 -4.14 -2.72
C TYR A 105 -3.12 -3.28 -2.99
N MET A 106 -2.99 -2.20 -2.22
CA MET A 106 -1.83 -1.31 -2.21
C MET A 106 -1.50 -0.90 -0.79
N VAL A 107 -0.21 -0.80 -0.49
CA VAL A 107 0.33 -0.48 0.83
C VAL A 107 1.21 0.75 0.72
N THR A 108 0.75 1.88 1.24
CA THR A 108 1.47 3.18 1.18
C THR A 108 1.96 3.55 -0.23
N VAL A 109 1.13 3.34 -1.22
CA VAL A 109 1.41 3.64 -2.64
C VAL A 109 0.72 4.93 -3.08
N LEU A 110 -0.48 5.16 -2.56
CA LEU A 110 -1.31 6.32 -2.93
C LEU A 110 -0.53 7.63 -2.76
N GLU A 111 0.32 7.70 -1.76
CA GLU A 111 1.18 8.84 -1.41
C GLU A 111 2.18 9.21 -2.51
N PHE A 112 2.50 8.30 -3.41
CA PHE A 112 3.53 8.45 -4.43
C PHE A 112 2.98 8.46 -5.86
N LEU A 113 1.65 8.42 -6.02
CA LEU A 113 1.01 8.46 -7.33
C LEU A 113 0.89 9.91 -7.82
N ASP A 114 1.39 10.18 -9.02
CA ASP A 114 1.23 11.48 -9.68
C ASP A 114 -0.24 11.71 -10.08
N GLU A 115 -0.91 10.67 -10.61
CA GLU A 115 -2.30 10.70 -11.10
C GLU A 115 -3.14 9.59 -10.43
N PRO A 116 -3.49 9.71 -9.14
CA PRO A 116 -4.16 8.63 -8.39
C PRO A 116 -5.51 8.23 -8.97
N VAL A 117 -6.27 9.16 -9.54
CA VAL A 117 -7.57 8.86 -10.17
C VAL A 117 -7.38 7.95 -11.38
N ALA A 118 -6.44 8.27 -12.28
CA ALA A 118 -6.15 7.44 -13.45
C ALA A 118 -5.73 6.01 -13.07
N VAL A 119 -4.91 5.89 -12.03
CA VAL A 119 -4.51 4.57 -11.49
C VAL A 119 -5.71 3.80 -10.96
N LEU A 120 -6.55 4.42 -10.14
CA LEU A 120 -7.74 3.77 -9.58
C LEU A 120 -8.74 3.33 -10.68
N GLU A 121 -8.92 4.15 -11.72
CA GLU A 121 -9.75 3.80 -12.88
C GLU A 121 -9.18 2.61 -13.64
N GLU A 122 -7.88 2.58 -13.92
CA GLU A 122 -7.19 1.46 -14.58
C GLU A 122 -7.32 0.15 -13.78
N LEU A 123 -7.16 0.22 -12.44
CA LEU A 123 -7.37 -0.94 -11.57
C LEU A 123 -8.80 -1.48 -11.68
N ARG A 124 -9.80 -0.60 -11.70
CA ARG A 124 -11.21 -0.97 -11.84
C ARG A 124 -11.50 -1.65 -13.17
N GLU A 125 -10.93 -1.15 -14.26
CA GLU A 125 -11.13 -1.70 -15.59
C GLU A 125 -10.40 -3.04 -15.80
N THR A 126 -9.25 -3.23 -15.12
CA THR A 126 -8.42 -4.44 -15.27
C THR A 126 -8.91 -5.59 -14.40
N ALA A 127 -9.49 -5.32 -13.24
CA ALA A 127 -9.96 -6.35 -12.32
C ALA A 127 -11.24 -7.06 -12.81
N LYS A 128 -11.58 -8.18 -12.17
CA LYS A 128 -12.92 -8.78 -12.32
C LYS A 128 -13.97 -7.81 -11.79
N GLY A 129 -15.18 -7.86 -12.33
CA GLY A 129 -16.25 -6.91 -11.97
C GLY A 129 -16.65 -6.93 -10.50
N ASP A 130 -16.39 -8.02 -9.78
CA ASP A 130 -16.65 -8.18 -8.35
C ASP A 130 -15.38 -8.09 -7.48
N ALA A 131 -14.24 -7.84 -8.09
CA ALA A 131 -12.97 -7.71 -7.38
C ALA A 131 -12.98 -6.50 -6.43
N GLY A 132 -12.59 -6.73 -5.18
CA GLY A 132 -12.35 -5.66 -4.22
C GLY A 132 -10.97 -5.06 -4.37
N LEU A 133 -10.87 -3.76 -4.11
CA LEU A 133 -9.60 -3.06 -3.91
C LEU A 133 -9.45 -2.74 -2.42
N THR A 134 -8.28 -3.06 -1.85
CA THR A 134 -7.92 -2.67 -0.48
C THR A 134 -6.80 -1.64 -0.53
N VAL A 135 -7.03 -0.48 0.05
CA VAL A 135 -6.08 0.64 0.11
C VAL A 135 -5.64 0.85 1.54
N LEU A 136 -4.35 0.67 1.80
CA LEU A 136 -3.70 1.02 3.05
C LEU A 136 -2.88 2.29 2.83
N PHE A 137 -3.13 3.32 3.63
CA PHE A 137 -2.45 4.60 3.50
C PHE A 137 -2.14 5.25 4.86
N ILE A 138 -1.16 6.14 4.87
CA ILE A 138 -0.76 6.92 6.04
C ILE A 138 -1.76 8.05 6.26
N ASN A 139 -2.38 8.07 7.44
CA ASN A 139 -3.29 9.15 7.83
C ASN A 139 -2.52 10.44 8.10
N SER A 140 -2.70 11.43 7.25
CA SER A 140 -2.02 12.72 7.37
C SER A 140 -2.39 13.50 8.64
N GLU A 141 -3.52 13.21 9.28
CA GLU A 141 -4.00 13.89 10.49
C GLU A 141 -3.46 13.27 11.79
N SER A 142 -2.75 12.15 11.70
CA SER A 142 -2.18 11.43 12.85
C SER A 142 -0.76 11.90 13.20
N SER A 143 -0.31 11.52 14.39
CA SER A 143 1.09 11.71 14.80
C SER A 143 2.11 10.96 13.92
N TRP A 144 1.69 9.87 13.25
CA TRP A 144 2.50 9.18 12.25
C TRP A 144 2.59 10.00 10.96
N GLY A 145 1.49 10.63 10.53
CA GLY A 145 1.49 11.58 9.42
C GLY A 145 2.43 12.77 9.68
N ASP A 146 2.44 13.29 10.91
CA ASP A 146 3.37 14.33 11.33
C ASP A 146 4.82 13.88 11.23
N LEU A 147 5.14 12.66 11.70
CA LEU A 147 6.48 12.07 11.58
C LEU A 147 6.92 11.99 10.13
N TYR A 148 6.11 11.42 9.24
CA TYR A 148 6.49 11.24 7.84
C TYR A 148 6.64 12.57 7.09
N ARG A 149 5.82 13.58 7.41
CA ARG A 149 6.04 14.96 6.90
C ARG A 149 7.35 15.55 7.39
N ASP A 150 7.66 15.37 8.66
CA ASP A 150 8.91 15.89 9.25
C ASP A 150 10.15 15.27 8.61
N ILE A 151 10.21 13.95 8.48
CA ILE A 151 11.35 13.28 7.82
C ILE A 151 11.46 13.63 6.34
N GLY A 152 10.35 13.75 5.63
CA GLY A 152 10.32 14.22 4.24
C GLY A 152 10.87 15.64 4.10
N SER A 153 10.47 16.57 4.99
CA SER A 153 10.95 17.94 5.02
C SER A 153 12.45 18.06 5.32
N LYS A 154 13.01 17.08 6.02
CA LYS A 154 14.45 16.97 6.33
C LYS A 154 15.25 16.31 5.23
N GLY A 155 14.63 15.94 4.12
CA GLY A 155 15.29 15.46 2.92
C GLY A 155 15.42 13.94 2.83
N ASP A 156 14.57 13.19 3.55
CA ASP A 156 14.46 11.74 3.33
C ASP A 156 14.29 11.45 1.84
N PRO A 157 15.05 10.53 1.26
CA PRO A 157 15.06 10.31 -0.19
C PRO A 157 13.70 9.90 -0.75
N VAL A 158 12.87 9.23 0.02
CA VAL A 158 11.55 8.71 -0.36
C VAL A 158 10.44 9.69 0.05
N PHE A 159 10.32 9.97 1.34
CA PHE A 159 9.19 10.74 1.88
C PHE A 159 9.17 12.22 1.46
N LYS A 160 10.27 12.80 0.97
CA LYS A 160 10.25 14.13 0.33
C LYS A 160 9.38 14.19 -0.93
N HIS A 161 9.02 13.03 -1.51
CA HIS A 161 8.15 12.90 -2.67
C HIS A 161 6.72 12.47 -2.30
N ALA A 162 6.48 12.15 -1.03
CA ALA A 162 5.18 11.68 -0.58
C ALA A 162 4.17 12.83 -0.44
N ARG A 163 2.97 12.63 -0.95
CA ARG A 163 1.78 13.39 -0.59
C ARG A 163 0.94 12.59 0.39
N LEU A 164 0.87 13.03 1.62
CA LEU A 164 0.01 12.39 2.61
C LEU A 164 -1.42 12.92 2.50
N TYR A 165 -2.38 12.05 2.66
CA TYR A 165 -3.80 12.33 2.50
C TYR A 165 -4.56 12.24 3.82
N THR A 166 -5.58 13.07 3.96
CA THR A 166 -6.64 12.87 4.96
C THR A 166 -7.57 11.76 4.50
N MET A 167 -8.31 11.18 5.44
CA MET A 167 -9.36 10.21 5.12
C MET A 167 -10.37 10.77 4.10
N ALA A 168 -10.80 12.02 4.28
CA ALA A 168 -11.77 12.66 3.39
C ALA A 168 -11.24 12.81 1.95
N GLU A 169 -9.95 13.14 1.80
CA GLU A 169 -9.33 13.23 0.46
C GLU A 169 -9.28 11.87 -0.22
N VAL A 170 -8.92 10.80 0.52
CA VAL A 170 -8.90 9.44 -0.05
C VAL A 170 -10.30 8.98 -0.44
N GLU A 171 -11.32 9.21 0.39
CA GLU A 171 -12.71 8.88 0.03
C GLU A 171 -13.19 9.65 -1.21
N ALA A 172 -12.78 10.90 -1.37
CA ALA A 172 -13.10 11.67 -2.58
C ALA A 172 -12.42 11.07 -3.83
N LEU A 173 -11.15 10.65 -3.74
CA LEU A 173 -10.45 9.97 -4.83
C LEU A 173 -11.15 8.64 -5.18
N ILE A 174 -11.49 7.82 -4.19
CA ILE A 174 -12.20 6.56 -4.35
C ILE A 174 -13.54 6.77 -5.07
N THR A 175 -14.31 7.76 -4.62
CA THR A 175 -15.64 8.05 -5.18
C THR A 175 -15.56 8.53 -6.64
N VAL A 176 -14.65 9.47 -6.94
CA VAL A 176 -14.53 10.02 -8.30
C VAL A 176 -14.02 8.97 -9.28
N SER A 177 -13.26 7.98 -8.82
CA SER A 177 -12.76 6.85 -9.62
C SER A 177 -13.79 5.72 -9.79
N GLY A 178 -15.04 5.91 -9.32
CA GLY A 178 -16.13 4.96 -9.52
C GLY A 178 -16.11 3.77 -8.55
N TYR A 179 -15.56 3.97 -7.36
CA TYR A 179 -15.62 2.99 -6.26
C TYR A 179 -16.51 3.48 -5.11
N SER A 180 -16.98 2.55 -4.32
CA SER A 180 -17.68 2.79 -3.05
C SER A 180 -16.93 2.12 -1.91
N VAL A 181 -16.76 2.84 -0.79
CA VAL A 181 -16.11 2.30 0.42
C VAL A 181 -17.08 1.40 1.17
N THR A 182 -16.68 0.15 1.39
CA THR A 182 -17.49 -0.86 2.10
C THR A 182 -17.02 -1.11 3.53
N GLU A 183 -15.72 -1.00 3.78
CA GLU A 183 -15.16 -1.20 5.12
C GLU A 183 -14.09 -0.13 5.40
N ARG A 184 -13.97 0.25 6.66
CA ARG A 184 -13.00 1.22 7.17
C ARG A 184 -12.47 0.75 8.50
N VAL A 185 -11.15 0.65 8.60
CA VAL A 185 -10.48 0.35 9.87
C VAL A 185 -9.21 1.16 10.01
N GLY A 186 -8.75 1.30 11.23
CA GLY A 186 -7.49 1.94 11.53
C GLY A 186 -6.57 1.05 12.37
N THR A 187 -5.29 1.31 12.31
CA THR A 187 -4.26 0.71 13.17
C THR A 187 -3.19 1.73 13.50
N LEU A 188 -2.12 1.32 14.19
CA LEU A 188 -1.08 2.21 14.73
C LEU A 188 -1.68 3.28 15.65
N THR A 189 -2.29 2.84 16.74
CA THR A 189 -3.04 3.69 17.68
C THR A 189 -2.18 4.44 18.68
N THR A 190 -0.86 4.14 18.73
CA THR A 190 0.10 4.83 19.59
C THR A 190 0.96 5.79 18.77
N LYS A 191 1.60 6.73 19.44
CA LYS A 191 2.50 7.68 18.77
C LYS A 191 3.78 7.00 18.29
N PRO A 192 4.40 7.51 17.22
CA PRO A 192 5.75 7.09 16.84
C PRO A 192 6.73 7.20 18.01
N MET A 193 7.71 6.31 18.06
CA MET A 193 8.75 6.25 19.09
C MET A 193 8.27 5.83 20.50
N GLU A 194 7.02 5.47 20.68
CA GLU A 194 6.58 4.78 21.88
C GLU A 194 7.12 3.34 21.91
N THR A 195 7.25 2.75 23.11
CA THR A 195 7.88 1.44 23.29
C THR A 195 7.11 0.32 22.61
N GLU A 196 5.78 0.47 22.53
CA GLU A 196 4.90 -0.48 21.86
C GLU A 196 4.06 0.25 20.79
N VAL A 197 4.00 -0.34 19.61
CA VAL A 197 3.10 0.12 18.55
C VAL A 197 1.72 -0.47 18.81
N GLY A 198 0.71 0.36 18.89
CA GLY A 198 -0.68 -0.07 19.04
C GLY A 198 -1.19 -0.68 17.74
N GLY A 199 -0.89 -1.96 17.52
CA GLY A 199 -1.24 -2.70 16.31
C GLY A 199 -2.66 -3.26 16.30
N ALA A 200 -3.50 -2.92 17.27
CA ALA A 200 -4.90 -3.33 17.28
C ALA A 200 -5.66 -2.68 16.11
N ILE A 201 -6.50 -3.46 15.45
CA ILE A 201 -7.44 -2.93 14.45
C ILE A 201 -8.63 -2.35 15.20
N THR A 202 -8.92 -1.09 14.92
CA THR A 202 -9.95 -0.32 15.62
C THR A 202 -10.93 0.33 14.66
N GLU A 203 -12.07 0.79 15.19
CA GLU A 203 -12.87 1.79 14.52
C GLU A 203 -12.02 3.04 14.25
N LEU A 204 -12.34 3.78 13.19
CA LEU A 204 -11.57 4.95 12.78
C LEU A 204 -11.56 6.04 13.83
N SER A 205 -10.37 6.58 14.04
CA SER A 205 -10.13 7.82 14.78
C SER A 205 -9.03 8.62 14.09
N SER A 206 -8.93 9.91 14.40
CA SER A 206 -7.81 10.75 13.95
C SER A 206 -6.44 10.29 14.45
N GLU A 207 -6.41 9.49 15.51
CA GLU A 207 -5.17 8.98 16.11
C GLU A 207 -4.59 7.76 15.36
N ASN A 208 -5.38 7.09 14.50
CA ASN A 208 -4.85 5.97 13.73
C ASN A 208 -3.77 6.43 12.76
N GLY A 209 -2.57 5.88 12.90
CA GLY A 209 -1.43 6.20 12.03
C GLY A 209 -1.63 5.74 10.59
N VAL A 210 -2.32 4.63 10.44
CA VAL A 210 -2.64 4.01 9.15
C VAL A 210 -4.13 3.69 9.08
N ILE A 211 -4.71 3.92 7.92
CA ILE A 211 -6.10 3.60 7.59
C ILE A 211 -6.13 2.57 6.47
N VAL A 212 -7.03 1.60 6.60
CA VAL A 212 -7.32 0.61 5.57
C VAL A 212 -8.75 0.77 5.11
N LEU A 213 -8.93 0.96 3.81
CA LEU A 213 -10.22 1.00 3.15
C LEU A 213 -10.38 -0.22 2.26
N ARG A 214 -11.52 -0.91 2.38
CA ARG A 214 -11.96 -1.85 1.38
C ARG A 214 -13.02 -1.19 0.52
N VAL A 215 -12.83 -1.27 -0.79
CA VAL A 215 -13.70 -0.62 -1.77
C VAL A 215 -14.09 -1.59 -2.87
N HIS A 216 -15.27 -1.38 -3.46
CA HIS A 216 -15.76 -2.12 -4.61
C HIS A 216 -16.23 -1.15 -5.69
N ALA A 217 -16.18 -1.58 -6.95
CA ALA A 217 -16.74 -0.83 -8.07
C ALA A 217 -18.22 -0.51 -7.80
N SER A 218 -18.62 0.74 -8.08
CA SER A 218 -19.99 1.26 -7.86
C SER A 218 -20.92 0.86 -8.97
#